data_ae10d7e884222bd6cc6138926e661112
#
_entry.id   ae10d7e884222bd6cc6138926e661112
#
_cell.length_a   1.000
_cell.length_b   1.000
_cell.length_c   1.000
_cell.angle_alpha   90.00
_cell.angle_beta   90.00
_cell.angle_gamma   90.00
#
_symmetry.space_group_name_H-M   'P 1'
#
loop_
_entity.id
_entity.type
_entity.pdbx_description
1 polymer ?
#
loop_
_entity_poly.entity_id
_entity_poly.type
_entity_poly.pdbx_seq_one_letter_code
_entity_poly.pdbx_strand_id
1 'polypeptide(L)'
;MDIKEKIKSNPRLKKIVFWMLTPKNQARPRLWIRLFVNPFKHKKGRGSLIRRRVRMDVMPFNNFVLGQDSTIEDFSTINNGVGDVIIGNRTRIGLGNTLIGPVTVGNDVMFAQNVVASGLNHGYEDITLPIADQPVVTIPIIIEDEVWIGANAVITAGVTVGKHSIVAAGCVVVKNVPPYSIVGGNPGRILKQYNSKTSVWEKAI
;
A
#
# COMPACT_ATOMS: atom_id res chain seq x y z
N MET A 1 0.24 -28.79 -10.65
CA MET A 1 0.81 -27.95 -9.57
C MET A 1 1.52 -26.78 -10.24
N ASP A 2 1.07 -25.57 -9.97
CA ASP A 2 1.63 -24.34 -10.55
C ASP A 2 3.11 -24.17 -10.11
N ILE A 3 3.92 -23.55 -10.99
CA ILE A 3 5.35 -23.27 -10.71
C ILE A 3 5.52 -22.50 -9.40
N LYS A 4 4.59 -21.57 -9.10
CA LYS A 4 4.61 -20.83 -7.84
C LYS A 4 4.46 -21.73 -6.61
N GLU A 5 3.60 -22.74 -6.68
CA GLU A 5 3.40 -23.69 -5.58
C GLU A 5 4.60 -24.61 -5.41
N LYS A 6 5.21 -25.07 -6.50
CA LYS A 6 6.47 -25.82 -6.46
C LYS A 6 7.61 -25.04 -5.79
N ILE A 7 7.71 -23.74 -6.08
CA ILE A 7 8.73 -22.89 -5.45
C ILE A 7 8.42 -22.67 -3.97
N LYS A 8 7.15 -22.45 -3.60
CA LYS A 8 6.74 -22.25 -2.20
C LYS A 8 6.96 -23.47 -1.33
N SER A 9 6.68 -24.66 -1.86
CA SER A 9 6.80 -25.94 -1.13
C SER A 9 8.24 -26.45 -0.98
N ASN A 10 9.21 -25.94 -1.75
CA ASN A 10 10.60 -26.37 -1.70
C ASN A 10 11.52 -25.26 -1.15
N PRO A 11 12.01 -25.35 0.11
CA PRO A 11 12.82 -24.31 0.75
C PRO A 11 14.13 -24.00 -0.01
N ARG A 12 14.76 -25.01 -0.60
CA ARG A 12 16.00 -24.83 -1.37
C ARG A 12 15.74 -24.05 -2.66
N LEU A 13 14.70 -24.46 -3.39
CA LEU A 13 14.29 -23.77 -4.63
C LEU A 13 13.86 -22.34 -4.34
N LYS A 14 13.08 -22.11 -3.27
CA LYS A 14 12.70 -20.79 -2.80
C LYS A 14 13.93 -19.91 -2.54
N LYS A 15 14.95 -20.43 -1.85
CA LYS A 15 16.20 -19.71 -1.56
C LYS A 15 16.96 -19.32 -2.83
N ILE A 16 17.06 -20.23 -3.81
CA ILE A 16 17.70 -19.96 -5.10
C ILE A 16 16.94 -18.87 -5.87
N VAL A 17 15.62 -19.01 -5.99
CA VAL A 17 14.79 -18.03 -6.70
C VAL A 17 14.90 -16.64 -6.04
N PHE A 18 14.82 -16.57 -4.71
CA PHE A 18 15.00 -15.28 -4.02
C PHE A 18 16.39 -14.69 -4.23
N TRP A 19 17.44 -15.51 -4.21
CA TRP A 19 18.80 -15.05 -4.52
C TRP A 19 18.92 -14.51 -5.96
N MET A 20 18.23 -15.11 -6.92
CA MET A 20 18.18 -14.60 -8.30
C MET A 20 17.42 -13.28 -8.39
N LEU A 21 16.34 -13.10 -7.62
CA LEU A 21 15.49 -11.92 -7.68
C LEU A 21 16.07 -10.72 -6.93
N THR A 22 16.65 -10.95 -5.73
CA THR A 22 17.11 -9.89 -4.84
C THR A 22 18.55 -10.08 -4.38
N PRO A 23 19.31 -9.00 -4.18
CA PRO A 23 20.57 -9.07 -3.45
C PRO A 23 20.30 -9.45 -1.99
N LYS A 24 21.33 -10.02 -1.32
CA LYS A 24 21.24 -10.33 0.11
C LYS A 24 20.95 -9.08 0.94
N ASN A 25 20.03 -9.19 1.89
CA ASN A 25 19.63 -8.12 2.82
C ASN A 25 19.06 -6.86 2.13
N GLN A 26 18.41 -7.03 0.97
CA GLN A 26 17.74 -5.94 0.28
C GLN A 26 16.33 -6.35 -0.13
N ALA A 27 15.38 -5.41 -0.07
CA ALA A 27 14.03 -5.60 -0.60
C ALA A 27 13.93 -5.26 -2.09
N ARG A 28 14.89 -4.48 -2.61
CA ARG A 28 14.90 -4.03 -4.01
C ARG A 28 15.35 -5.16 -4.94
N PRO A 29 14.60 -5.44 -6.03
CA PRO A 29 15.02 -6.47 -6.98
C PRO A 29 16.30 -6.07 -7.73
N ARG A 30 17.04 -7.09 -8.19
CA ARG A 30 18.25 -6.90 -8.99
C ARG A 30 17.96 -6.09 -10.25
N LEU A 31 18.98 -5.42 -10.77
CA LEU A 31 18.86 -4.51 -11.91
C LEU A 31 18.25 -5.21 -13.13
N TRP A 32 18.67 -6.44 -13.44
CA TRP A 32 18.15 -7.17 -14.58
C TRP A 32 16.65 -7.48 -14.48
N ILE A 33 16.11 -7.75 -13.26
CA ILE A 33 14.67 -7.88 -13.01
C ILE A 33 13.96 -6.58 -13.34
N ARG A 34 14.51 -5.46 -12.87
CA ARG A 34 13.93 -4.13 -13.06
C ARG A 34 13.89 -3.71 -14.54
N LEU A 35 14.90 -4.10 -15.31
CA LEU A 35 15.03 -3.70 -16.72
C LEU A 35 14.37 -4.66 -17.70
N PHE A 36 14.40 -5.97 -17.43
CA PHE A 36 14.00 -6.98 -18.41
C PHE A 36 12.77 -7.80 -18.02
N VAL A 37 12.33 -7.79 -16.74
CA VAL A 37 11.16 -8.54 -16.28
C VAL A 37 10.01 -7.61 -15.91
N ASN A 38 10.28 -6.66 -15.02
CA ASN A 38 9.26 -5.77 -14.48
C ASN A 38 8.50 -4.94 -15.54
N PRO A 39 9.12 -4.44 -16.62
CA PRO A 39 8.39 -3.69 -17.64
C PRO A 39 7.28 -4.48 -18.33
N PHE A 40 7.43 -5.81 -18.42
CA PHE A 40 6.43 -6.71 -19.02
C PHE A 40 5.43 -7.25 -17.99
N LYS A 41 5.79 -7.22 -16.71
CA LYS A 41 4.98 -7.78 -15.63
C LYS A 41 4.05 -6.76 -15.00
N HIS A 42 4.50 -5.53 -14.85
CA HIS A 42 3.76 -4.47 -14.18
C HIS A 42 3.08 -3.53 -15.17
N LYS A 43 1.94 -2.96 -14.77
CA LYS A 43 1.13 -2.12 -15.66
C LYS A 43 1.26 -0.66 -15.26
N LYS A 44 1.48 0.18 -16.28
CA LYS A 44 1.46 1.63 -16.15
C LYS A 44 0.46 2.19 -17.15
N GLY A 45 -0.51 2.94 -16.66
CA GLY A 45 -1.51 3.63 -17.48
C GLY A 45 -0.89 4.77 -18.29
N ARG A 46 -1.59 5.17 -19.36
CA ARG A 46 -1.19 6.33 -20.16
C ARG A 46 -1.14 7.59 -19.28
N GLY A 47 -0.18 8.47 -19.51
CA GLY A 47 -0.01 9.72 -18.74
C GLY A 47 0.47 9.52 -17.30
N SER A 48 0.61 8.26 -16.82
CA SER A 48 1.08 8.03 -15.45
C SER A 48 2.58 8.34 -15.28
N LEU A 49 2.94 8.87 -14.12
CA LEU A 49 4.30 9.33 -13.81
C LEU A 49 4.81 8.72 -12.51
N ILE A 50 6.00 8.14 -12.55
CA ILE A 50 6.78 7.77 -11.36
C ILE A 50 8.01 8.67 -11.36
N ARG A 51 8.15 9.50 -10.33
CA ARG A 51 9.28 10.42 -10.20
C ARG A 51 10.61 9.67 -10.04
N ARG A 52 11.69 10.34 -10.34
CA ARG A 52 13.04 9.72 -10.46
C ARG A 52 13.57 9.13 -9.15
N ARG A 53 13.23 9.73 -8.01
CA ARG A 53 13.71 9.33 -6.67
C ARG A 53 12.75 8.40 -5.93
N VAL A 54 11.75 7.84 -6.60
CA VAL A 54 10.87 6.84 -6.00
C VAL A 54 11.62 5.53 -5.83
N ARG A 55 11.53 4.95 -4.63
CA ARG A 55 12.06 3.62 -4.35
C ARG A 55 11.04 2.55 -4.78
N MET A 56 11.39 1.80 -5.81
CA MET A 56 10.56 0.71 -6.35
C MET A 56 11.13 -0.65 -5.89
N ASP A 57 10.61 -1.16 -4.78
CA ASP A 57 10.90 -2.52 -4.27
C ASP A 57 9.85 -3.49 -4.83
N VAL A 58 9.76 -3.54 -6.16
CA VAL A 58 8.67 -4.19 -6.88
C VAL A 58 9.13 -5.51 -7.48
N MET A 59 8.56 -6.60 -6.96
CA MET A 59 8.89 -7.99 -7.32
C MET A 59 7.99 -8.50 -8.45
N PRO A 60 8.48 -9.38 -9.34
CA PRO A 60 7.71 -9.87 -10.49
C PRO A 60 6.62 -10.90 -10.13
N PHE A 61 6.63 -11.45 -8.91
CA PHE A 61 5.67 -12.48 -8.51
C PHE A 61 4.36 -11.92 -7.93
N ASN A 62 4.31 -10.64 -7.57
CA ASN A 62 3.11 -9.90 -7.22
C ASN A 62 2.86 -8.79 -8.23
N ASN A 63 1.65 -8.24 -8.25
CA ASN A 63 1.29 -7.20 -9.20
C ASN A 63 1.67 -5.81 -8.66
N PHE A 64 2.08 -4.95 -9.57
CA PHE A 64 2.10 -3.51 -9.40
C PHE A 64 1.35 -2.88 -10.57
N VAL A 65 0.36 -2.06 -10.27
CA VAL A 65 -0.41 -1.33 -11.26
C VAL A 65 -0.46 0.15 -10.86
N LEU A 66 -0.14 1.02 -11.79
CA LEU A 66 -0.35 2.46 -11.69
C LEU A 66 -1.32 2.87 -12.78
N GLY A 67 -2.49 3.37 -12.39
CA GLY A 67 -3.55 3.78 -13.28
C GLY A 67 -3.20 4.99 -14.15
N GLN A 68 -4.07 5.28 -15.11
CA GLN A 68 -3.92 6.39 -16.06
C GLN A 68 -3.86 7.73 -15.31
N ASP A 69 -3.01 8.65 -15.78
CA ASP A 69 -2.84 10.01 -15.26
C ASP A 69 -2.54 10.09 -13.76
N SER A 70 -2.00 8.99 -13.19
CA SER A 70 -1.62 8.90 -11.78
C SER A 70 -0.14 9.20 -11.58
N THR A 71 0.20 9.78 -10.42
CA THR A 71 1.57 10.21 -10.13
C THR A 71 2.05 9.64 -8.79
N ILE A 72 3.30 9.16 -8.75
CA ILE A 72 4.02 8.85 -7.53
C ILE A 72 5.19 9.84 -7.41
N GLU A 73 5.16 10.67 -6.37
CA GLU A 73 6.15 11.72 -6.13
C GLU A 73 7.43 11.18 -5.48
N ASP A 74 8.49 11.99 -5.55
CA ASP A 74 9.83 11.65 -5.07
C ASP A 74 9.86 11.18 -3.61
N PHE A 75 10.87 10.38 -3.29
CA PHE A 75 11.14 9.80 -1.97
C PHE A 75 10.08 8.81 -1.47
N SER A 76 9.04 8.53 -2.26
CA SER A 76 8.08 7.50 -1.92
C SER A 76 8.68 6.10 -2.10
N THR A 77 8.20 5.14 -1.31
CA THR A 77 8.56 3.72 -1.40
C THR A 77 7.33 2.90 -1.77
N ILE A 78 7.45 2.13 -2.85
CA ILE A 78 6.43 1.16 -3.29
C ILE A 78 7.02 -0.23 -3.14
N ASN A 79 6.39 -1.07 -2.33
CA ASN A 79 6.84 -2.42 -2.06
C ASN A 79 5.69 -3.41 -2.23
N ASN A 80 5.77 -4.28 -3.23
CA ASN A 80 4.83 -5.37 -3.45
C ASN A 80 5.38 -6.74 -3.01
N GLY A 81 6.45 -6.78 -2.25
CA GLY A 81 7.13 -8.04 -1.88
C GLY A 81 6.25 -9.02 -1.10
N VAL A 82 5.24 -8.54 -0.41
CA VAL A 82 4.33 -9.36 0.42
C VAL A 82 2.87 -9.33 -0.06
N GLY A 83 2.56 -8.59 -1.11
CA GLY A 83 1.23 -8.50 -1.69
C GLY A 83 1.15 -7.44 -2.78
N ASP A 84 0.10 -7.47 -3.57
CA ASP A 84 -0.11 -6.56 -4.69
C ASP A 84 -0.19 -5.10 -4.23
N VAL A 85 0.29 -4.18 -5.07
CA VAL A 85 0.07 -2.74 -4.94
C VAL A 85 -0.63 -2.24 -6.19
N ILE A 86 -1.90 -1.88 -6.05
CA ILE A 86 -2.75 -1.42 -7.14
C ILE A 86 -3.15 0.02 -6.87
N ILE A 87 -2.87 0.91 -7.81
CA ILE A 87 -3.22 2.33 -7.73
C ILE A 87 -4.09 2.65 -8.93
N GLY A 88 -5.27 3.21 -8.68
CA GLY A 88 -6.26 3.59 -9.70
C GLY A 88 -5.84 4.80 -10.54
N ASN A 89 -6.79 5.34 -11.29
CA ASN A 89 -6.58 6.43 -12.23
C ASN A 89 -6.64 7.80 -11.52
N ARG A 90 -5.97 8.81 -12.07
CA ARG A 90 -5.96 10.20 -11.59
C ARG A 90 -5.63 10.33 -10.09
N THR A 91 -4.89 9.35 -9.55
CA THR A 91 -4.49 9.26 -8.15
C THR A 91 -3.10 9.83 -7.95
N ARG A 92 -2.94 10.62 -6.91
CA ARG A 92 -1.65 11.23 -6.57
C ARG A 92 -1.12 10.66 -5.25
N ILE A 93 0.03 10.01 -5.31
CA ILE A 93 0.83 9.63 -4.15
C ILE A 93 1.88 10.72 -3.93
N GLY A 94 1.70 11.55 -2.90
CA GLY A 94 2.55 12.70 -2.58
C GLY A 94 3.98 12.32 -2.20
N LEU A 95 4.76 13.28 -1.74
CA LEU A 95 6.17 13.09 -1.38
C LEU A 95 6.33 12.16 -0.17
N GLY A 96 7.35 11.28 -0.21
CA GLY A 96 7.79 10.53 0.97
C GLY A 96 6.83 9.45 1.46
N ASN A 97 5.83 9.07 0.68
CA ASN A 97 4.86 8.04 1.09
C ASN A 97 5.45 6.64 1.07
N THR A 98 4.95 5.76 1.93
CA THR A 98 5.32 4.34 1.96
C THR A 98 4.09 3.47 1.80
N LEU A 99 4.03 2.72 0.68
CA LEU A 99 3.00 1.73 0.41
C LEU A 99 3.60 0.33 0.38
N ILE A 100 3.22 -0.51 1.35
CA ILE A 100 3.64 -1.91 1.44
C ILE A 100 2.41 -2.80 1.23
N GLY A 101 2.40 -3.58 0.16
CA GLY A 101 1.27 -4.45 -0.20
C GLY A 101 0.91 -5.49 0.86
N PRO A 102 -0.30 -6.05 0.82
CA PRO A 102 -1.33 -5.76 -0.17
C PRO A 102 -2.06 -4.43 0.08
N VAL A 103 -2.06 -3.54 -0.91
CA VAL A 103 -2.73 -2.23 -0.86
C VAL A 103 -3.42 -1.96 -2.19
N THR A 104 -4.70 -1.65 -2.12
CA THR A 104 -5.48 -1.19 -3.28
C THR A 104 -5.93 0.24 -3.03
N VAL A 105 -5.63 1.12 -3.96
CA VAL A 105 -6.02 2.54 -3.96
C VAL A 105 -6.90 2.77 -5.18
N GLY A 106 -8.05 3.38 -4.96
CA GLY A 106 -9.03 3.72 -5.98
C GLY A 106 -8.60 4.86 -6.90
N ASN A 107 -9.60 5.41 -7.60
CA ASN A 107 -9.44 6.53 -8.52
C ASN A 107 -9.60 7.87 -7.78
N ASP A 108 -8.99 8.94 -8.33
CA ASP A 108 -9.11 10.30 -7.81
C ASP A 108 -8.70 10.45 -6.34
N VAL A 109 -7.80 9.59 -5.87
CA VAL A 109 -7.31 9.60 -4.48
C VAL A 109 -6.12 10.54 -4.36
N MET A 110 -6.08 11.28 -3.26
CA MET A 110 -4.96 12.16 -2.92
C MET A 110 -4.28 11.73 -1.63
N PHE A 111 -3.02 11.33 -1.71
CA PHE A 111 -2.13 11.20 -0.55
C PHE A 111 -1.31 12.47 -0.41
N ALA A 112 -1.36 13.09 0.76
CA ALA A 112 -0.42 14.14 1.13
C ALA A 112 0.97 13.55 1.41
N GLN A 113 1.83 14.23 2.14
CA GLN A 113 3.21 13.82 2.36
C GLN A 113 3.33 12.83 3.52
N ASN A 114 4.35 11.93 3.43
CA ASN A 114 4.77 11.04 4.51
C ASN A 114 3.67 10.14 5.07
N VAL A 115 2.72 9.72 4.25
CA VAL A 115 1.70 8.73 4.64
C VAL A 115 2.30 7.34 4.61
N VAL A 116 1.94 6.50 5.57
CA VAL A 116 2.29 5.08 5.60
C VAL A 116 1.03 4.23 5.49
N ALA A 117 0.99 3.37 4.47
CA ALA A 117 -0.03 2.33 4.31
C ALA A 117 0.68 0.98 4.19
N SER A 118 0.60 0.16 5.23
CA SER A 118 1.25 -1.15 5.27
C SER A 118 0.24 -2.25 5.54
N GLY A 119 0.04 -3.11 4.53
CA GLY A 119 -0.77 -4.33 4.66
C GLY A 119 -0.06 -5.48 5.37
N LEU A 120 1.16 -5.26 5.86
CA LEU A 120 1.99 -6.26 6.54
C LEU A 120 2.03 -6.01 8.04
N ASN A 121 1.84 -7.09 8.82
CA ASN A 121 2.15 -7.17 10.24
C ASN A 121 3.13 -8.31 10.51
N HIS A 122 3.91 -8.21 11.58
CA HIS A 122 4.69 -9.33 12.11
C HIS A 122 3.84 -10.11 13.13
N GLY A 123 3.99 -11.45 13.15
CA GLY A 123 3.48 -12.28 14.24
C GLY A 123 4.23 -11.93 15.53
N TYR A 124 3.53 -11.98 16.64
CA TYR A 124 4.05 -11.66 17.97
C TYR A 124 3.46 -12.55 19.07
N GLU A 125 2.61 -13.46 18.70
CA GLU A 125 1.82 -14.29 19.63
C GLU A 125 2.69 -15.29 20.38
N ASP A 126 3.78 -15.77 19.76
CA ASP A 126 4.71 -16.69 20.40
C ASP A 126 5.79 -15.92 21.19
N ILE A 127 5.60 -15.83 22.49
CA ILE A 127 6.53 -15.13 23.39
C ILE A 127 7.89 -15.84 23.58
N THR A 128 8.04 -17.06 23.06
CA THR A 128 9.29 -17.83 23.13
C THR A 128 10.22 -17.54 21.97
N LEU A 129 9.71 -16.89 20.91
CA LEU A 129 10.47 -16.55 19.71
C LEU A 129 10.63 -15.03 19.55
N PRO A 130 11.78 -14.55 19.08
CA PRO A 130 11.91 -13.16 18.63
C PRO A 130 10.85 -12.83 17.59
N ILE A 131 10.29 -11.61 17.64
CA ILE A 131 9.29 -11.15 16.65
C ILE A 131 9.82 -11.28 15.22
N ALA A 132 11.11 -11.04 15.01
CA ALA A 132 11.75 -11.15 13.70
C ALA A 132 11.74 -12.57 13.11
N ASP A 133 11.62 -13.59 13.94
CA ASP A 133 11.63 -15.02 13.55
C ASP A 133 10.20 -15.56 13.38
N GLN A 134 9.19 -14.78 13.76
CA GLN A 134 7.79 -15.17 13.61
C GLN A 134 7.27 -14.89 12.19
N PRO A 135 6.27 -15.64 11.71
CA PRO A 135 5.72 -15.44 10.39
C PRO A 135 5.07 -14.05 10.25
N VAL A 136 5.17 -13.48 9.06
CA VAL A 136 4.44 -12.25 8.74
C VAL A 136 3.00 -12.58 8.34
N VAL A 137 2.07 -11.70 8.73
CA VAL A 137 0.66 -11.75 8.37
C VAL A 137 0.35 -10.57 7.48
N THR A 138 -0.38 -10.80 6.40
CA THR A 138 -0.79 -9.72 5.49
C THR A 138 -2.31 -9.62 5.44
N ILE A 139 -2.83 -8.40 5.63
CA ILE A 139 -4.27 -8.11 5.54
C ILE A 139 -4.40 -6.90 4.61
N PRO A 140 -5.21 -7.01 3.53
CA PRO A 140 -5.31 -5.95 2.53
C PRO A 140 -5.80 -4.62 3.11
N ILE A 141 -5.16 -3.54 2.69
CA ILE A 141 -5.68 -2.18 2.85
C ILE A 141 -6.44 -1.82 1.58
N ILE A 142 -7.63 -1.25 1.74
CA ILE A 142 -8.45 -0.76 0.65
C ILE A 142 -8.72 0.74 0.89
N ILE A 143 -8.34 1.56 -0.07
CA ILE A 143 -8.67 2.98 -0.09
C ILE A 143 -9.55 3.18 -1.31
N GLU A 144 -10.82 3.49 -1.08
CA GLU A 144 -11.79 3.65 -2.14
C GLU A 144 -11.60 4.95 -2.92
N ASP A 145 -12.46 5.20 -3.91
CA ASP A 145 -12.35 6.37 -4.78
C ASP A 145 -12.53 7.70 -4.03
N GLU A 146 -11.93 8.77 -4.55
CA GLU A 146 -12.11 10.16 -4.09
C GLU A 146 -11.68 10.41 -2.64
N VAL A 147 -10.86 9.55 -2.05
CA VAL A 147 -10.35 9.70 -0.67
C VAL A 147 -9.20 10.70 -0.62
N TRP A 148 -9.19 11.52 0.42
CA TRP A 148 -8.04 12.37 0.76
C TRP A 148 -7.37 11.89 2.04
N ILE A 149 -6.09 11.52 1.96
CA ILE A 149 -5.25 11.15 3.10
C ILE A 149 -4.33 12.31 3.44
N GLY A 150 -4.50 12.89 4.62
CA GLY A 150 -3.69 13.99 5.15
C GLY A 150 -2.26 13.57 5.49
N ALA A 151 -1.35 14.54 5.55
CA ALA A 151 0.07 14.31 5.79
C ALA A 151 0.34 13.57 7.11
N ASN A 152 1.38 12.71 7.11
CA ASN A 152 1.80 11.92 8.27
C ASN A 152 0.73 10.95 8.82
N ALA A 153 -0.31 10.65 8.06
CA ALA A 153 -1.29 9.64 8.46
C ALA A 153 -0.72 8.23 8.32
N VAL A 154 -1.20 7.32 9.16
CA VAL A 154 -0.86 5.89 9.11
C VAL A 154 -2.13 5.08 8.93
N ILE A 155 -2.15 4.22 7.91
CA ILE A 155 -3.23 3.27 7.65
C ILE A 155 -2.71 1.87 7.97
N THR A 156 -3.31 1.22 8.97
CA THR A 156 -2.87 -0.11 9.41
C THR A 156 -3.47 -1.23 8.55
N ALA A 157 -2.84 -2.39 8.59
CA ALA A 157 -3.28 -3.58 7.85
C ALA A 157 -4.74 -3.93 8.13
N GLY A 158 -5.49 -4.28 7.09
CA GLY A 158 -6.90 -4.68 7.16
C GLY A 158 -7.91 -3.52 7.14
N VAL A 159 -7.45 -2.27 7.08
CA VAL A 159 -8.34 -1.11 7.07
C VAL A 159 -8.90 -0.85 5.66
N THR A 160 -10.20 -0.60 5.60
CA THR A 160 -10.88 0.01 4.45
C THR A 160 -11.20 1.47 4.77
N VAL A 161 -10.77 2.39 3.89
CA VAL A 161 -11.18 3.80 3.92
C VAL A 161 -12.21 4.00 2.82
N GLY A 162 -13.47 4.23 3.23
CA GLY A 162 -14.60 4.34 2.32
C GLY A 162 -14.56 5.59 1.44
N LYS A 163 -15.28 5.49 0.33
CA LYS A 163 -15.36 6.51 -0.72
C LYS A 163 -15.57 7.93 -0.17
N HIS A 164 -14.90 8.91 -0.81
CA HIS A 164 -15.06 10.34 -0.52
C HIS A 164 -14.83 10.71 0.94
N SER A 165 -13.99 9.93 1.64
CA SER A 165 -13.63 10.19 3.04
C SER A 165 -12.34 10.97 3.15
N ILE A 166 -12.14 11.60 4.29
CA ILE A 166 -10.95 12.38 4.61
C ILE A 166 -10.29 11.79 5.84
N VAL A 167 -9.04 11.41 5.73
CA VAL A 167 -8.17 11.09 6.86
C VAL A 167 -7.37 12.33 7.21
N ALA A 168 -7.59 12.91 8.38
CA ALA A 168 -6.90 14.11 8.83
C ALA A 168 -5.38 13.86 9.00
N ALA A 169 -4.59 14.92 8.90
CA ALA A 169 -3.15 14.83 9.09
C ALA A 169 -2.78 14.24 10.46
N GLY A 170 -1.75 13.40 10.50
CA GLY A 170 -1.29 12.72 11.72
C GLY A 170 -2.22 11.64 12.28
N CYS A 171 -3.30 11.32 11.58
CA CYS A 171 -4.25 10.30 12.04
C CYS A 171 -3.66 8.88 11.92
N VAL A 172 -3.89 8.04 12.93
CA VAL A 172 -3.59 6.60 12.88
C VAL A 172 -4.90 5.83 12.75
N VAL A 173 -5.19 5.36 11.54
CA VAL A 173 -6.43 4.64 11.22
C VAL A 173 -6.25 3.16 11.52
N VAL A 174 -6.95 2.68 12.54
CA VAL A 174 -6.89 1.29 13.02
C VAL A 174 -8.21 0.53 12.85
N LYS A 175 -9.24 1.18 12.30
CA LYS A 175 -10.57 0.62 12.01
C LYS A 175 -11.07 1.15 10.68
N ASN A 176 -11.98 0.41 10.06
CA ASN A 176 -12.63 0.85 8.83
C ASN A 176 -13.28 2.22 8.99
N VAL A 177 -13.12 3.05 7.98
CA VAL A 177 -13.75 4.37 7.88
C VAL A 177 -14.91 4.25 6.91
N PRO A 178 -16.16 4.52 7.35
CA PRO A 178 -17.32 4.53 6.46
C PRO A 178 -17.15 5.55 5.33
N PRO A 179 -17.79 5.35 4.18
CA PRO A 179 -17.83 6.37 3.14
C PRO A 179 -18.34 7.72 3.67
N TYR A 180 -17.90 8.79 3.03
CA TYR A 180 -18.32 10.17 3.37
C TYR A 180 -18.07 10.54 4.83
N SER A 181 -16.90 10.17 5.36
CA SER A 181 -16.53 10.44 6.75
C SER A 181 -15.23 11.21 6.84
N ILE A 182 -15.08 12.01 7.89
CA ILE A 182 -13.82 12.65 8.27
C ILE A 182 -13.34 11.97 9.54
N VAL A 183 -12.15 11.34 9.48
CA VAL A 183 -11.52 10.67 10.61
C VAL A 183 -10.25 11.41 11.03
N GLY A 184 -9.98 11.49 12.34
CA GLY A 184 -8.77 12.13 12.87
C GLY A 184 -8.38 11.62 14.25
N GLY A 185 -7.14 11.90 14.65
CA GLY A 185 -6.58 11.51 15.95
C GLY A 185 -5.77 10.22 15.92
N ASN A 186 -5.21 9.85 17.09
CA ASN A 186 -4.45 8.62 17.31
C ASN A 186 -4.90 7.99 18.64
N PRO A 187 -5.65 6.86 18.59
CA PRO A 187 -6.21 6.22 17.41
C PRO A 187 -7.30 7.05 16.75
N GLY A 188 -7.46 6.88 15.43
CA GLY A 188 -8.44 7.62 14.62
C GLY A 188 -9.88 7.42 15.07
N ARG A 189 -10.63 8.51 15.13
CA ARG A 189 -12.07 8.56 15.45
C ARG A 189 -12.79 9.33 14.37
N ILE A 190 -14.04 8.96 14.07
CA ILE A 190 -14.88 9.71 13.15
C ILE A 190 -15.20 11.05 13.79
N LEU A 191 -14.86 12.13 13.11
CA LEU A 191 -15.08 13.51 13.56
C LEU A 191 -16.35 14.10 12.95
N LYS A 192 -16.60 13.76 11.66
CA LYS A 192 -17.78 14.20 10.92
C LYS A 192 -18.22 13.11 9.96
N GLN A 193 -19.50 13.14 9.61
CA GLN A 193 -20.08 12.31 8.57
C GLN A 193 -21.03 13.14 7.72
N TYR A 194 -21.06 12.91 6.41
CA TYR A 194 -21.97 13.58 5.51
C TYR A 194 -23.38 13.02 5.67
N ASN A 195 -24.33 13.88 5.93
CA ASN A 195 -25.74 13.53 5.98
C ASN A 195 -26.38 13.81 4.62
N SER A 196 -26.73 12.76 3.88
CA SER A 196 -27.34 12.87 2.55
C SER A 196 -28.73 13.52 2.54
N LYS A 197 -29.45 13.50 3.67
CA LYS A 197 -30.78 14.11 3.79
C LYS A 197 -30.70 15.64 3.94
N THR A 198 -29.73 16.12 4.68
CA THR A 198 -29.53 17.56 4.94
C THR A 198 -28.49 18.16 4.02
N SER A 199 -27.73 17.34 3.26
CA SER A 199 -26.63 17.74 2.37
C SER A 199 -25.51 18.52 3.08
N VAL A 200 -25.26 18.23 4.37
CA VAL A 200 -24.20 18.87 5.16
C VAL A 200 -23.33 17.85 5.90
N TRP A 201 -22.11 18.27 6.23
CA TRP A 201 -21.20 17.51 7.09
C TRP A 201 -21.53 17.76 8.56
N GLU A 202 -22.07 16.75 9.22
CA GLU A 202 -22.47 16.81 10.62
C GLU A 202 -21.36 16.24 11.52
N LYS A 203 -21.27 16.75 12.76
CA LYS A 203 -20.35 16.21 13.76
C LYS A 203 -20.80 14.80 14.13
N ALA A 204 -19.87 13.84 14.18
CA ALA A 204 -20.16 12.51 14.70
C ALA A 204 -20.46 12.60 16.21
N ILE A 205 -21.49 11.89 16.65
CA ILE A 205 -21.90 11.81 18.06
C ILE A 205 -21.07 10.76 18.79
#